data_6ba5792f3da64fba4f1caeb02a4e45f6
#
_entry.id   6ba5792f3da64fba4f1caeb02a4e45f6
#
_cell.length_a   1.000
_cell.length_b   1.000
_cell.length_c   1.000
_cell.angle_alpha   90.00
_cell.angle_beta   90.00
_cell.angle_gamma   90.00
#
_symmetry.space_group_name_H-M   'P 1'
#
loop_
_entity.id
_entity.type
_entity.pdbx_description
1 polymer ?
#
loop_
_entity_poly.entity_id
_entity_poly.type
_entity_poly.pdbx_seq_one_letter_code
_entity_poly.pdbx_strand_id
1 'polypeptide(L)'
;RVRLVDSLGAGLATGLPVLAAARRACTGAGLDAVYEAAVAAAARARTFILVNRTEQLRRGGRLSSAASFFGSELVTKPLLQIVGGRLELREKVRTRSKAYAKLI
;
A
#
# COMPACT_ATOMS: atom_id res chain seq x y z
N ARG A 1 -9.67 9.23 -26.20
CA ARG A 1 -9.87 9.74 -24.84
C ARG A 1 -9.22 8.82 -23.84
N VAL A 2 -8.54 9.37 -22.84
CA VAL A 2 -7.83 8.62 -21.79
C VAL A 2 -8.21 9.19 -20.42
N ARG A 3 -8.39 8.33 -19.43
CA ARG A 3 -8.58 8.72 -18.03
C ARG A 3 -7.50 8.07 -17.18
N LEU A 4 -6.98 8.81 -16.23
CA LEU A 4 -5.94 8.36 -15.31
C LEU A 4 -6.50 8.08 -13.93
N VAL A 5 -6.02 7.01 -13.32
CA VAL A 5 -6.31 6.65 -11.93
C VAL A 5 -5.00 6.59 -11.16
N ASP A 6 -4.86 7.41 -10.14
CA ASP A 6 -3.76 7.30 -9.20
C ASP A 6 -4.21 6.38 -8.06
N SER A 7 -3.59 5.21 -7.97
CA SER A 7 -3.92 4.23 -6.93
C SER A 7 -3.41 4.62 -5.54
N LEU A 8 -2.46 5.55 -5.46
CA LEU A 8 -1.76 5.94 -4.23
C LEU A 8 -1.18 4.75 -3.48
N GLY A 9 -0.85 3.67 -4.21
CA GLY A 9 -0.36 2.43 -3.64
C GLY A 9 0.71 1.77 -4.51
N ALA A 10 1.13 0.61 -4.08
CA ALA A 10 2.13 -0.20 -4.80
C ALA A 10 1.73 -1.67 -4.78
N GLY A 11 2.30 -2.45 -5.70
CA GLY A 11 2.01 -3.87 -5.79
C GLY A 11 0.54 -4.14 -6.12
N LEU A 12 -0.12 -5.00 -5.35
CA LEU A 12 -1.52 -5.35 -5.58
C LEU A 12 -2.49 -4.20 -5.26
N ALA A 13 -2.09 -3.19 -4.51
CA ALA A 13 -2.91 -1.99 -4.33
C ALA A 13 -3.08 -1.21 -5.65
N THR A 14 -2.16 -1.38 -6.58
CA THR A 14 -2.32 -0.93 -7.96
C THR A 14 -2.94 -2.01 -8.84
N GLY A 15 -2.54 -3.27 -8.66
CA GLY A 15 -3.03 -4.39 -9.47
C GLY A 15 -4.52 -4.69 -9.30
N LEU A 16 -5.06 -4.60 -8.10
CA LEU A 16 -6.49 -4.85 -7.85
C LEU A 16 -7.42 -3.86 -8.57
N PRO A 17 -7.15 -2.55 -8.56
CA PRO A 17 -7.89 -1.60 -9.39
C PRO A 17 -7.81 -1.91 -10.88
N VAL A 18 -6.66 -2.34 -11.39
CA VAL A 18 -6.50 -2.75 -12.80
C VAL A 18 -7.40 -3.94 -13.12
N LEU A 19 -7.44 -4.95 -12.24
CA LEU A 19 -8.31 -6.11 -12.41
C LEU A 19 -9.79 -5.72 -12.36
N ALA A 20 -10.18 -4.83 -11.47
CA ALA A 20 -11.56 -4.35 -11.39
C ALA A 20 -11.96 -3.61 -12.67
N ALA A 21 -11.08 -2.76 -13.19
CA ALA A 21 -11.28 -2.06 -14.45
C ALA A 21 -11.41 -3.05 -15.63
N ALA A 22 -10.51 -4.01 -15.71
CA ALA A 22 -10.52 -5.01 -16.77
C ALA A 22 -11.80 -5.86 -16.77
N ARG A 23 -12.22 -6.32 -15.60
CA ARG A 23 -13.49 -7.06 -15.46
C ARG A 23 -14.69 -6.23 -15.92
N ARG A 24 -14.71 -4.97 -15.54
CA ARG A 24 -15.78 -4.06 -15.95
C ARG A 24 -15.77 -3.82 -17.45
N ALA A 25 -14.58 -3.64 -18.05
CA ALA A 25 -14.44 -3.50 -19.49
C ALA A 25 -14.93 -4.73 -20.26
N CYS A 26 -14.68 -5.93 -19.75
CA CYS A 26 -15.13 -7.19 -20.35
C CYS A 26 -16.66 -7.32 -20.39
N THR A 27 -17.41 -6.56 -19.60
CA THR A 27 -18.88 -6.52 -19.67
C THR A 27 -19.41 -5.61 -20.77
N GLY A 28 -18.54 -4.97 -21.55
CA GLY A 28 -18.93 -3.99 -22.57
C GLY A 28 -19.16 -2.59 -22.03
N ALA A 29 -18.80 -2.32 -20.77
CA ALA A 29 -18.96 -1.01 -20.15
C ALA A 29 -18.09 0.06 -20.82
N GLY A 30 -18.58 1.29 -20.85
CA GLY A 30 -17.84 2.42 -21.41
C GLY A 30 -16.71 2.91 -20.51
N LEU A 31 -15.92 3.84 -21.02
CA LEU A 31 -14.74 4.39 -20.34
C LEU A 31 -15.03 4.90 -18.92
N ASP A 32 -16.12 5.64 -18.75
CA ASP A 32 -16.46 6.23 -17.45
C ASP A 32 -16.80 5.15 -16.41
N ALA A 33 -17.53 4.11 -16.78
CA ALA A 33 -17.85 3.00 -15.88
C ALA A 33 -16.62 2.20 -15.50
N VAL A 34 -15.69 1.99 -16.43
CA VAL A 34 -14.41 1.32 -16.18
C VAL A 34 -13.54 2.15 -15.23
N TYR A 35 -13.47 3.44 -15.45
CA TYR A 35 -12.78 4.39 -14.56
C TYR A 35 -13.35 4.34 -13.14
N GLU A 36 -14.67 4.42 -12.99
CA GLU A 36 -15.35 4.36 -11.69
C GLU A 36 -15.04 3.06 -10.94
N ALA A 37 -15.00 1.92 -11.64
CA ALA A 37 -14.66 0.64 -11.06
C ALA A 37 -13.21 0.64 -10.52
N ALA A 38 -12.27 1.21 -11.25
CA ALA A 38 -10.88 1.34 -10.82
C ALA A 38 -10.75 2.24 -9.58
N VAL A 39 -11.38 3.39 -9.61
CA VAL A 39 -11.36 4.36 -8.48
C VAL A 39 -11.97 3.74 -7.22
N ALA A 40 -13.11 3.08 -7.33
CA ALA A 40 -13.75 2.42 -6.20
C ALA A 40 -12.87 1.32 -5.60
N ALA A 41 -12.20 0.52 -6.43
CA ALA A 41 -11.28 -0.52 -5.97
C ALA A 41 -10.05 0.09 -5.28
N ALA A 42 -9.47 1.14 -5.85
CA ALA A 42 -8.33 1.86 -5.26
C ALA A 42 -8.68 2.44 -3.88
N ALA A 43 -9.88 3.01 -3.74
CA ALA A 43 -10.33 3.58 -2.46
C ALA A 43 -10.49 2.53 -1.35
N ARG A 44 -10.79 1.28 -1.70
CA ARG A 44 -10.91 0.18 -0.75
C ARG A 44 -9.60 -0.54 -0.45
N ALA A 45 -8.60 -0.38 -1.29
CA ALA A 45 -7.32 -1.07 -1.13
C ALA A 45 -6.59 -0.59 0.14
N ARG A 46 -5.97 -1.51 0.83
CA ARG A 46 -5.11 -1.22 1.98
C ARG A 46 -3.80 -1.98 1.78
N THR A 47 -2.69 -1.29 2.00
CA THR A 47 -1.35 -1.87 1.83
C THR A 47 -0.60 -1.80 3.14
N PHE A 48 -0.13 -2.95 3.58
CA PHE A 48 0.70 -3.08 4.77
C PHE A 48 2.05 -3.64 4.37
N ILE A 49 3.11 -3.12 4.97
CA ILE A 49 4.48 -3.53 4.70
C ILE A 49 5.14 -3.89 6.01
N LEU A 50 5.59 -5.13 6.12
CA LEU A 50 6.45 -5.56 7.23
C LEU A 50 7.90 -5.46 6.77
N VAL A 51 8.67 -4.63 7.45
CA VAL A 51 10.04 -4.36 7.08
C VAL A 51 10.98 -5.16 7.98
N ASN A 52 11.83 -5.98 7.37
CA ASN A 52 12.86 -6.73 8.08
C ASN A 52 14.09 -5.88 8.40
N ARG A 53 14.43 -4.95 7.50
CA ARG A 53 15.57 -4.03 7.65
C ARG A 53 15.17 -2.63 7.20
N THR A 54 15.19 -1.70 8.12
CA THR A 54 14.83 -0.29 7.87
C THR A 54 15.88 0.47 7.07
N GLU A 55 17.13 0.00 7.08
CA GLU A 55 18.25 0.65 6.42
C GLU A 55 18.05 0.84 4.92
N GLN A 56 17.51 -0.17 4.25
CA GLN A 56 17.26 -0.12 2.82
C GLN A 56 16.20 0.91 2.44
N LEU A 57 15.14 1.04 3.25
CA LEU A 57 14.11 2.05 3.04
C LEU A 57 14.64 3.46 3.29
N ARG A 58 15.49 3.62 4.30
CA ARG A 58 16.15 4.89 4.60
C ARG A 58 17.03 5.34 3.43
N ARG A 59 17.86 4.44 2.90
CA ARG A 59 18.72 4.71 1.76
C ARG A 59 17.94 5.05 0.49
N GLY A 60 16.77 4.44 0.31
CA GLY A 60 15.88 4.69 -0.82
C GLY A 60 15.05 5.96 -0.72
N GLY A 61 15.17 6.72 0.35
CA GLY A 61 14.40 7.96 0.57
C GLY A 61 12.91 7.75 0.80
N ARG A 62 12.49 6.53 1.11
CA ARG A 62 11.07 6.19 1.28
C ARG A 62 10.56 6.30 2.71
N LEU A 63 11.42 6.67 3.65
CA LEU A 63 11.10 6.86 5.07
C LEU A 63 11.31 8.32 5.48
N SER A 64 10.61 9.25 4.85
CA SER A 64 10.86 10.67 5.09
C SER A 64 10.45 11.14 6.49
N SER A 65 9.28 10.77 6.96
CA SER A 65 8.77 11.23 8.25
C SER A 65 8.81 10.17 9.35
N ALA A 66 8.85 8.92 8.98
CA ALA A 66 8.89 7.80 9.93
C ALA A 66 10.30 7.50 10.46
N ALA A 67 11.35 8.12 9.90
CA ALA A 67 12.74 7.86 10.27
C ALA A 67 13.03 8.13 11.76
N SER A 68 12.32 9.08 12.37
CA SER A 68 12.45 9.40 13.79
C SER A 68 11.91 8.30 14.71
N PHE A 69 11.06 7.42 14.21
CA PHE A 69 10.47 6.32 15.00
C PHE A 69 11.36 5.09 15.08
N PHE A 70 12.40 5.02 14.26
CA PHE A 70 13.21 3.83 14.14
C PHE A 70 14.42 3.78 15.07
N GLY A 71 14.69 4.79 15.87
CA GLY A 71 15.75 4.85 16.87
C GLY A 71 16.75 3.67 16.86
N SER A 72 17.41 3.41 17.94
CA SER A 72 18.39 2.31 18.08
C SER A 72 17.76 0.93 18.35
N GLU A 73 16.46 0.77 18.23
CA GLU A 73 15.78 -0.51 18.53
C GLU A 73 15.97 -1.53 17.41
N LEU A 74 17.02 -2.32 17.50
CA LEU A 74 17.38 -3.35 16.51
C LEU A 74 16.47 -4.58 16.54
N VAL A 75 15.61 -4.73 17.54
CA VAL A 75 14.86 -5.97 17.82
C VAL A 75 13.43 -5.94 17.30
N THR A 76 12.88 -4.78 17.04
CA THR A 76 11.49 -4.64 16.58
C THR A 76 11.40 -4.44 15.08
N LYS A 77 10.42 -5.08 14.45
CA LYS A 77 10.12 -4.94 13.04
C LYS A 77 8.97 -3.95 12.88
N PRO A 78 9.13 -2.87 12.13
CA PRO A 78 8.04 -1.94 11.90
C PRO A 78 7.02 -2.53 10.94
N LEU A 79 5.75 -2.40 11.30
CA LEU A 79 4.63 -2.64 10.43
C LEU A 79 4.17 -1.29 9.90
N LEU A 80 4.34 -1.08 8.60
CA LEU A 80 4.00 0.16 7.92
C LEU A 80 2.68 0.01 7.17
N GLN A 81 2.00 1.13 6.99
CA GLN A 81 0.81 1.23 6.15
C GLN A 81 1.00 2.35 5.14
N ILE A 82 0.53 2.15 3.92
CA ILE A 82 0.46 3.23 2.94
C ILE A 82 -0.87 3.96 3.14
N VAL A 83 -0.79 5.25 3.47
CA VAL A 83 -1.95 6.12 3.66
C VAL A 83 -1.74 7.38 2.81
N GLY A 84 -2.65 7.62 1.85
CA GLY A 84 -2.57 8.78 0.97
C GLY A 84 -1.26 8.87 0.18
N GLY A 85 -0.69 7.72 -0.21
CA GLY A 85 0.58 7.66 -0.94
C GLY A 85 1.82 7.79 -0.05
N ARG A 86 1.66 7.83 1.27
CA ARG A 86 2.77 7.95 2.24
C ARG A 86 2.92 6.70 3.07
N LEU A 87 4.15 6.38 3.43
CA LEU A 87 4.44 5.32 4.38
C LEU A 87 4.29 5.86 5.81
N GLU A 88 3.39 5.25 6.57
CA GLU A 88 3.16 5.58 7.97
C GLU A 88 3.43 4.37 8.85
N LEU A 89 3.98 4.62 10.03
CA LEU A 89 4.17 3.58 11.03
C LEU A 89 2.82 3.23 11.65
N ARG A 90 2.40 1.97 11.51
CA ARG A 90 1.19 1.47 12.17
C ARG A 90 1.52 0.89 13.54
N GLU A 91 2.52 0.02 13.60
CA GLU A 91 2.90 -0.66 14.83
C GLU A 91 4.31 -1.23 14.74
N LYS A 92 4.97 -1.39 15.88
CA LYS A 92 6.23 -2.12 15.99
C LYS A 92 5.96 -3.50 16.54
N VAL A 93 6.42 -4.53 15.85
CA VAL A 93 6.24 -5.93 16.26
C VAL A 93 7.59 -6.64 16.33
N ARG A 94 7.68 -7.66 17.18
CA ARG A 94 8.95 -8.40 17.37
C ARG A 94 9.11 -9.57 16.40
N THR A 95 8.01 -10.14 15.92
CA THR A 95 8.04 -11.32 15.06
C THR A 95 7.07 -11.17 13.90
N ARG A 96 7.35 -11.90 12.81
CA ARG A 96 6.44 -11.96 11.65
C ARG A 96 5.06 -12.49 12.04
N SER A 97 5.01 -13.52 12.88
CA SER A 97 3.75 -14.11 13.32
C SER A 97 2.85 -13.10 14.04
N LYS A 98 3.45 -12.27 14.91
CA LYS A 98 2.72 -11.20 15.58
C LYS A 98 2.26 -10.12 14.61
N ALA A 99 3.08 -9.81 13.60
CA ALA A 99 2.69 -8.86 12.57
C ALA A 99 1.47 -9.35 11.79
N TYR A 100 1.47 -10.60 11.36
CA TYR A 100 0.34 -11.18 10.64
C TYR A 100 -0.94 -11.22 11.49
N ALA A 101 -0.81 -11.56 12.77
CA ALA A 101 -1.94 -11.55 13.69
C ALA A 101 -2.59 -10.16 13.83
N LYS A 102 -1.82 -9.09 13.67
CA LYS A 102 -2.32 -7.72 13.73
C LYS A 102 -3.04 -7.27 12.45
N LEU A 103 -2.85 -7.99 11.36
CA LEU A 103 -3.49 -7.67 10.07
C LEU A 103 -4.87 -8.33 9.92
N ILE A 104 -5.14 -9.32 10.71
CA ILE A 104 -6.42 -10.02 10.73
C ILE A 104 -7.36 -9.36 11.75
#